data_fa8029caefd6bcc4a04c4e4e97478bdb
#
_entry.id   fa8029caefd6bcc4a04c4e4e97478bdb
#
_cell.length_a   1.000
_cell.length_b   1.000
_cell.length_c   1.000
_cell.angle_alpha   90.00
_cell.angle_beta   90.00
_cell.angle_gamma   90.00
#
_symmetry.space_group_name_H-M   'P 1'
#
loop_
_entity.id
_entity.type
_entity.pdbx_description
1 polymer ?
#
loop_
_entity_poly.entity_id
_entity_poly.type
_entity_poly.pdbx_seq_one_letter_code
_entity_poly.pdbx_strand_id
1 'polypeptide(L)'
;QDNGAATGPKSWIVREDKPNNQPTPYADFPNPEATMVTLYPNPGGHSSGALTLSPNKTDAIEIISDDYRISAAELAMSAESEHRLIYTTPVLKKDIHLSGTPKVHLNVAASKKAVNLSVYLVALPWVEQKGQPIPYYSISFL
;
A
#
# COMPACT_ATOMS: atom_id res chain seq x y z
N GLN A 1 31.23 -11.46 30.40
CA GLN A 1 30.08 -10.85 31.09
C GLN A 1 28.88 -11.01 30.16
N ASP A 2 28.02 -11.90 30.52
CA ASP A 2 26.78 -12.16 29.84
C ASP A 2 25.86 -10.94 30.07
N ASN A 3 25.78 -10.05 29.10
CA ASN A 3 24.82 -8.97 29.11
C ASN A 3 23.47 -9.60 28.87
N GLY A 4 22.79 -10.02 29.95
CA GLY A 4 21.53 -10.73 29.93
C GLY A 4 20.63 -10.30 28.79
N ALA A 5 20.29 -11.24 27.91
CA ALA A 5 19.43 -10.97 26.77
C ALA A 5 18.15 -10.31 27.28
N ALA A 6 17.79 -9.14 26.70
CA ALA A 6 16.59 -8.46 27.07
C ALA A 6 15.39 -9.39 26.86
N THR A 7 14.71 -9.73 27.93
CA THR A 7 13.55 -10.64 27.91
C THR A 7 12.24 -9.95 27.52
N GLY A 8 12.32 -8.68 27.12
CA GLY A 8 11.17 -7.86 26.71
C GLY A 8 10.86 -7.93 25.21
N PRO A 9 9.81 -7.23 24.78
CA PRO A 9 9.48 -7.12 23.37
C PRO A 9 10.64 -6.48 22.59
N LYS A 10 10.93 -7.02 21.40
CA LYS A 10 12.04 -6.53 20.55
C LYS A 10 11.67 -5.32 19.71
N SER A 11 10.39 -5.09 19.47
CA SER A 11 9.91 -3.96 18.70
C SER A 11 8.69 -3.28 19.34
N TRP A 12 8.63 -1.97 19.15
CA TRP A 12 7.54 -1.12 19.62
C TRP A 12 6.97 -0.39 18.42
N ILE A 13 5.72 -0.68 18.07
CA ILE A 13 5.10 -0.18 16.85
C ILE A 13 3.97 0.76 17.21
N VAL A 14 4.01 1.97 16.65
CA VAL A 14 2.90 2.91 16.72
C VAL A 14 1.84 2.47 15.71
N ARG A 15 0.62 2.27 16.17
CA ARG A 15 -0.52 1.86 15.37
C ARG A 15 -1.53 2.99 15.26
N GLU A 16 -2.14 3.14 14.09
CA GLU A 16 -3.15 4.19 13.85
C GLU A 16 -4.43 4.00 14.66
N ASP A 17 -4.78 2.76 14.95
CA ASP A 17 -5.99 2.41 15.69
C ASP A 17 -5.87 2.70 17.21
N LYS A 18 -4.71 3.14 17.68
CA LYS A 18 -4.48 3.43 19.09
C LYS A 18 -4.57 4.93 19.40
N PRO A 19 -5.35 5.31 20.42
CA PRO A 19 -5.41 6.70 20.85
C PRO A 19 -4.02 7.19 21.29
N ASN A 20 -3.73 8.46 21.02
CA ASN A 20 -2.48 9.13 21.41
C ASN A 20 -1.20 8.50 20.85
N ASN A 21 -1.29 7.77 19.72
CA ASN A 21 -0.14 7.11 19.08
C ASN A 21 0.69 6.25 20.07
N GLN A 22 0.04 5.59 21.00
CA GLN A 22 0.73 4.74 21.97
C GLN A 22 1.39 3.55 21.26
N PRO A 23 2.69 3.32 21.46
CA PRO A 23 3.36 2.19 20.84
C PRO A 23 2.85 0.87 21.42
N THR A 24 2.68 -0.11 20.55
CA THR A 24 2.30 -1.49 20.93
C THR A 24 3.54 -2.38 20.88
N PRO A 25 3.85 -3.14 21.94
CA PRO A 25 4.99 -4.05 21.95
C PRO A 25 4.71 -5.31 21.13
N TYR A 26 5.69 -5.75 20.37
CA TYR A 26 5.69 -7.01 19.63
C TYR A 26 6.96 -7.80 19.90
N ALA A 27 6.88 -9.12 19.78
CA ALA A 27 8.02 -10.00 20.00
C ALA A 27 9.17 -9.72 19.03
N ASP A 28 8.85 -9.36 17.78
CA ASP A 28 9.82 -8.97 16.76
C ASP A 28 9.16 -8.13 15.66
N PHE A 29 9.95 -7.66 14.68
CA PHE A 29 9.46 -7.01 13.45
C PHE A 29 10.05 -7.71 12.21
N PRO A 30 9.22 -8.12 11.25
CA PRO A 30 7.74 -8.07 11.27
C PRO A 30 7.14 -8.92 12.40
N ASN A 31 5.87 -8.67 12.77
CA ASN A 31 5.18 -9.47 13.77
C ASN A 31 5.29 -10.95 13.42
N PRO A 32 5.83 -11.81 14.30
CA PRO A 32 6.02 -13.24 14.02
C PRO A 32 4.71 -14.00 13.70
N GLU A 33 3.57 -13.48 14.15
CA GLU A 33 2.25 -14.04 13.86
C GLU A 33 1.68 -13.59 12.49
N ALA A 34 2.35 -12.65 11.82
CA ALA A 34 1.90 -12.17 10.53
C ALA A 34 2.14 -13.22 9.43
N THR A 35 1.13 -13.47 8.62
CA THR A 35 1.23 -14.37 7.47
C THR A 35 1.38 -13.55 6.20
N MET A 36 2.31 -13.96 5.32
CA MET A 36 2.49 -13.32 4.03
C MET A 36 1.28 -13.56 3.14
N VAL A 37 0.77 -12.48 2.57
CA VAL A 37 -0.34 -12.51 1.60
C VAL A 37 0.14 -11.91 0.30
N THR A 38 -0.12 -12.60 -0.81
CA THR A 38 0.11 -12.10 -2.16
C THR A 38 -1.21 -11.68 -2.77
N LEU A 39 -1.26 -10.46 -3.29
CA LEU A 39 -2.40 -9.91 -4.00
C LEU A 39 -2.03 -9.69 -5.47
N TYR A 40 -2.95 -10.00 -6.35
CA TYR A 40 -2.77 -9.92 -7.80
C TYR A 40 -3.69 -8.84 -8.38
N PRO A 41 -3.13 -7.81 -9.03
CA PRO A 41 -3.91 -6.82 -9.75
C PRO A 41 -4.65 -7.47 -10.94
N ASN A 42 -5.92 -7.16 -11.08
CA ASN A 42 -6.71 -7.46 -12.27
C ASN A 42 -6.98 -6.18 -13.06
N PRO A 43 -7.06 -6.22 -14.39
CA PRO A 43 -7.22 -5.04 -15.24
C PRO A 43 -8.38 -4.14 -14.85
N GLY A 44 -8.30 -2.88 -15.21
CA GLY A 44 -9.28 -1.84 -14.90
C GLY A 44 -8.74 -0.74 -13.99
N GLY A 45 -7.42 -0.68 -13.81
CA GLY A 45 -6.76 0.25 -12.89
C GLY A 45 -6.97 1.73 -13.20
N HIS A 46 -7.32 2.12 -14.42
CA HIS A 46 -7.63 3.51 -14.77
C HIS A 46 -8.85 4.05 -14.00
N SER A 47 -9.81 3.18 -13.68
CA SER A 47 -10.89 3.50 -12.74
C SER A 47 -10.65 2.83 -11.38
N SER A 48 -10.93 1.56 -11.26
CA SER A 48 -10.64 0.75 -10.07
C SER A 48 -10.58 -0.74 -10.47
N GLY A 49 -9.40 -1.24 -10.73
CA GLY A 49 -9.15 -2.66 -10.91
C GLY A 49 -9.30 -3.43 -9.59
N ALA A 50 -9.44 -4.73 -9.67
CA ALA A 50 -9.55 -5.56 -8.48
C ALA A 50 -8.19 -6.07 -7.99
N LEU A 51 -8.02 -6.20 -6.67
CA LEU A 51 -6.96 -6.98 -6.04
C LEU A 51 -7.53 -8.31 -5.58
N THR A 52 -6.96 -9.42 -6.06
CA THR A 52 -7.43 -10.76 -5.76
C THR A 52 -6.33 -11.65 -5.18
N LEU A 53 -6.73 -12.70 -4.46
CA LEU A 53 -5.79 -13.69 -3.90
C LEU A 53 -5.33 -14.72 -4.94
N SER A 54 -5.93 -14.74 -6.10
CA SER A 54 -5.56 -15.65 -7.19
C SER A 54 -5.04 -14.87 -8.38
N PRO A 55 -3.99 -15.35 -9.06
CA PRO A 55 -3.46 -14.67 -10.23
C PRO A 55 -4.50 -14.61 -11.35
N ASN A 56 -4.56 -13.47 -12.03
CA ASN A 56 -5.33 -13.36 -13.26
C ASN A 56 -4.61 -14.10 -14.39
N LYS A 57 -5.38 -14.77 -15.24
CA LYS A 57 -4.85 -15.51 -16.39
C LYS A 57 -4.83 -14.66 -17.67
N THR A 58 -5.16 -13.38 -17.60
CA THR A 58 -5.13 -12.49 -18.77
C THR A 58 -3.77 -11.83 -18.90
N ASP A 59 -3.23 -11.81 -20.10
CA ASP A 59 -2.02 -11.06 -20.47
C ASP A 59 -2.37 -9.59 -20.80
N ALA A 60 -3.26 -9.00 -20.02
CA ALA A 60 -3.67 -7.63 -20.23
C ALA A 60 -2.54 -6.65 -19.89
N ILE A 61 -2.33 -5.68 -20.76
CA ILE A 61 -1.39 -4.59 -20.58
C ILE A 61 -2.21 -3.33 -20.27
N GLU A 62 -1.83 -2.63 -19.21
CA GLU A 62 -2.37 -1.32 -18.87
C GLU A 62 -1.28 -0.27 -19.07
N ILE A 63 -1.66 0.86 -19.65
CA ILE A 63 -0.73 1.92 -20.03
C ILE A 63 -1.05 3.16 -19.21
N ILE A 64 -0.06 3.73 -18.55
CA ILE A 64 -0.18 5.03 -17.89
C ILE A 64 0.67 6.07 -18.61
N SER A 65 0.16 7.29 -18.67
CA SER A 65 0.89 8.47 -19.14
C SER A 65 1.30 9.31 -17.95
N ASP A 66 2.59 9.54 -17.77
CA ASP A 66 3.08 10.40 -16.68
C ASP A 66 2.73 11.87 -16.95
N ASP A 67 2.12 12.53 -15.98
CA ASP A 67 1.96 13.98 -15.92
C ASP A 67 2.37 14.50 -14.54
N TYR A 68 3.59 15.00 -14.43
CA TYR A 68 4.18 15.50 -13.18
C TYR A 68 3.43 16.70 -12.57
N ARG A 69 2.50 17.32 -13.30
CA ARG A 69 1.71 18.46 -12.82
C ARG A 69 0.54 18.03 -11.94
N ILE A 70 0.16 16.75 -11.99
CA ILE A 70 -0.96 16.20 -11.20
C ILE A 70 -0.42 15.62 -9.91
N SER A 71 -0.94 16.08 -8.80
CA SER A 71 -0.52 15.60 -7.49
C SER A 71 -1.03 14.18 -7.20
N ALA A 72 -0.32 13.45 -6.34
CA ALA A 72 -0.75 12.12 -5.92
C ALA A 72 -2.14 12.13 -5.24
N ALA A 73 -2.49 13.20 -4.53
CA ALA A 73 -3.81 13.36 -3.93
C ALA A 73 -4.92 13.50 -4.98
N GLU A 74 -4.70 14.31 -6.02
CA GLU A 74 -5.64 14.43 -7.13
C GLU A 74 -5.83 13.11 -7.85
N LEU A 75 -4.73 12.39 -8.13
CA LEU A 75 -4.79 11.07 -8.74
C LEU A 75 -5.56 10.06 -7.88
N ALA A 76 -5.37 10.07 -6.56
CA ALA A 76 -6.07 9.18 -5.64
C ALA A 76 -7.57 9.48 -5.53
N MET A 77 -7.97 10.75 -5.66
CA MET A 77 -9.37 11.18 -5.58
C MET A 77 -10.12 11.08 -6.91
N SER A 78 -9.41 11.00 -8.02
CA SER A 78 -10.05 10.91 -9.35
C SER A 78 -10.80 9.59 -9.51
N ALA A 79 -12.04 9.63 -10.00
CA ALA A 79 -12.80 8.43 -10.32
C ALA A 79 -12.13 7.63 -11.44
N GLU A 80 -11.59 8.33 -12.42
CA GLU A 80 -10.89 7.79 -13.58
C GLU A 80 -9.65 8.63 -13.90
N SER A 81 -8.54 8.00 -14.33
CA SER A 81 -7.36 8.73 -14.79
C SER A 81 -6.45 7.85 -15.64
N GLU A 82 -5.93 8.41 -16.72
CA GLU A 82 -4.88 7.79 -17.55
C GLU A 82 -3.47 7.94 -16.95
N HIS A 83 -3.36 8.66 -15.83
CA HIS A 83 -2.08 8.99 -15.20
C HIS A 83 -1.79 8.12 -13.97
N ARG A 84 -2.68 7.17 -13.64
CA ARG A 84 -2.49 6.24 -12.54
C ARG A 84 -3.22 4.92 -12.78
N LEU A 85 -2.85 3.90 -12.02
CA LEU A 85 -3.61 2.65 -11.89
C LEU A 85 -3.96 2.43 -10.41
N ILE A 86 -5.24 2.21 -10.12
CA ILE A 86 -5.72 1.84 -8.77
C ILE A 86 -6.30 0.43 -8.81
N TYR A 87 -5.92 -0.38 -7.83
CA TYR A 87 -6.47 -1.72 -7.64
C TYR A 87 -6.96 -1.86 -6.21
N THR A 88 -8.18 -2.34 -6.02
CA THR A 88 -8.82 -2.39 -4.72
C THR A 88 -9.25 -3.80 -4.34
N THR A 89 -9.17 -4.11 -3.05
CA THR A 89 -9.87 -5.27 -2.49
C THR A 89 -11.36 -4.94 -2.35
N PRO A 90 -12.24 -5.94 -2.25
CA PRO A 90 -13.58 -5.69 -1.71
C PRO A 90 -13.51 -5.03 -0.34
N VAL A 91 -14.59 -4.34 0.05
CA VAL A 91 -14.68 -3.72 1.38
C VAL A 91 -14.35 -4.75 2.45
N LEU A 92 -13.40 -4.40 3.30
CA LEU A 92 -12.93 -5.27 4.37
C LEU A 92 -14.04 -5.47 5.40
N LYS A 93 -14.33 -6.71 5.75
CA LYS A 93 -15.34 -7.07 6.76
C LYS A 93 -14.79 -7.12 8.19
N LYS A 94 -13.47 -7.07 8.30
CA LYS A 94 -12.73 -7.10 9.58
C LYS A 94 -11.50 -6.23 9.45
N ASP A 95 -11.03 -5.72 10.57
CA ASP A 95 -9.76 -4.98 10.64
C ASP A 95 -8.60 -5.87 10.22
N ILE A 96 -7.67 -5.29 9.47
CA ILE A 96 -6.44 -5.95 9.04
C ILE A 96 -5.27 -5.18 9.65
N HIS A 97 -4.40 -5.90 10.31
CA HIS A 97 -3.12 -5.37 10.76
C HIS A 97 -2.02 -5.80 9.80
N LEU A 98 -1.41 -4.82 9.14
CA LEU A 98 -0.27 -5.04 8.25
C LEU A 98 1.03 -4.92 9.05
N SER A 99 1.91 -5.89 8.91
CA SER A 99 3.23 -5.89 9.53
C SER A 99 4.29 -6.38 8.56
N GLY A 100 5.38 -5.64 8.45
CA GLY A 100 6.48 -5.97 7.55
C GLY A 100 6.63 -4.96 6.40
N THR A 101 7.53 -5.27 5.48
CA THR A 101 7.82 -4.45 4.31
C THR A 101 7.06 -5.00 3.10
N PRO A 102 6.14 -4.23 2.49
CA PRO A 102 5.46 -4.65 1.27
C PRO A 102 6.47 -4.79 0.12
N LYS A 103 6.22 -5.77 -0.75
CA LYS A 103 7.00 -5.99 -1.97
C LYS A 103 6.07 -5.96 -3.16
N VAL A 104 6.52 -5.31 -4.23
CA VAL A 104 5.78 -5.24 -5.49
C VAL A 104 6.62 -5.83 -6.60
N HIS A 105 6.03 -6.69 -7.41
CA HIS A 105 6.64 -7.25 -8.61
C HIS A 105 5.83 -6.82 -9.82
N LEU A 106 6.46 -6.04 -10.70
CA LEU A 106 5.82 -5.52 -11.91
C LEU A 106 6.69 -5.80 -13.13
N ASN A 107 6.05 -6.17 -14.23
CA ASN A 107 6.66 -6.16 -15.56
C ASN A 107 6.35 -4.81 -16.20
N VAL A 108 7.36 -3.99 -16.42
CA VAL A 108 7.20 -2.62 -16.90
C VAL A 108 7.94 -2.45 -18.21
N ALA A 109 7.29 -1.82 -19.19
CA ALA A 109 7.93 -1.27 -20.38
C ALA A 109 7.73 0.24 -20.39
N ALA A 110 8.73 0.98 -20.81
CA ALA A 110 8.67 2.43 -20.89
C ALA A 110 9.02 2.93 -22.30
N SER A 111 8.37 3.99 -22.74
CA SER A 111 8.66 4.64 -24.02
C SER A 111 9.96 5.49 -23.98
N LYS A 112 10.50 5.73 -22.80
CA LYS A 112 11.74 6.49 -22.58
C LYS A 112 12.79 5.64 -21.87
N LYS A 113 14.06 6.08 -21.96
CA LYS A 113 15.20 5.36 -21.36
C LYS A 113 15.19 5.27 -19.84
N ALA A 114 14.41 6.12 -19.17
CA ALA A 114 14.23 6.11 -17.73
C ALA A 114 12.75 6.38 -17.39
N VAL A 115 12.28 5.75 -16.35
CA VAL A 115 10.94 5.93 -15.77
C VAL A 115 11.06 5.94 -14.26
N ASN A 116 10.34 6.84 -13.62
CA ASN A 116 10.11 6.82 -12.18
C ASN A 116 8.70 6.28 -11.94
N LEU A 117 8.59 5.28 -11.09
CA LEU A 117 7.31 4.69 -10.72
C LEU A 117 7.17 4.78 -9.20
N SER A 118 6.10 5.40 -8.76
CA SER A 118 5.72 5.44 -7.35
C SER A 118 4.58 4.46 -7.09
N VAL A 119 4.72 3.67 -6.04
CA VAL A 119 3.71 2.70 -5.64
C VAL A 119 3.31 2.98 -4.20
N TYR A 120 2.01 3.12 -3.97
CA TYR A 120 1.45 3.43 -2.66
C TYR A 120 0.45 2.37 -2.25
N LEU A 121 0.42 2.06 -0.96
CA LEU A 121 -0.61 1.24 -0.34
C LEU A 121 -1.55 2.20 0.40
N VAL A 122 -2.81 2.35 -0.01
CA VAL A 122 -3.76 3.34 0.54
C VAL A 122 -5.01 2.68 1.12
N ALA A 123 -5.56 3.26 2.19
CA ALA A 123 -6.91 2.95 2.63
C ALA A 123 -7.92 3.83 1.89
N LEU A 124 -8.94 3.21 1.30
CA LEU A 124 -10.01 3.92 0.62
C LEU A 124 -11.32 3.88 1.46
N PRO A 125 -12.20 4.88 1.33
CA PRO A 125 -12.04 6.07 0.49
C PRO A 125 -10.99 7.03 1.00
N TRP A 126 -10.30 7.70 0.08
CA TRP A 126 -9.34 8.75 0.43
C TRP A 126 -10.08 9.94 1.04
N VAL A 127 -9.74 10.31 2.26
CA VAL A 127 -10.28 11.48 2.95
C VAL A 127 -9.16 12.44 3.26
N GLU A 128 -9.19 13.62 2.66
CA GLU A 128 -8.25 14.68 2.99
C GLU A 128 -8.52 15.19 4.41
N GLN A 129 -7.59 15.00 5.32
CA GLN A 129 -7.66 15.56 6.66
C GLN A 129 -7.13 17.00 6.64
N LYS A 130 -8.02 17.99 6.71
CA LYS A 130 -7.64 19.40 6.80
C LYS A 130 -6.77 19.65 8.03
N GLY A 131 -5.55 20.15 7.80
CA GLY A 131 -4.65 20.62 8.86
C GLY A 131 -3.78 19.57 9.54
N GLN A 132 -3.79 18.32 9.08
CA GLN A 132 -2.80 17.31 9.45
C GLN A 132 -1.85 17.07 8.28
N PRO A 133 -0.53 16.89 8.50
CA PRO A 133 0.31 16.34 7.46
C PRO A 133 -0.32 15.01 7.05
N ILE A 134 -0.51 14.81 5.75
CA ILE A 134 -1.10 13.58 5.19
C ILE A 134 -0.40 12.40 5.85
N PRO A 135 -1.07 11.59 6.67
CA PRO A 135 -0.44 10.40 7.17
C PRO A 135 -0.13 9.53 5.95
N TYR A 136 1.13 9.19 5.76
CA TYR A 136 1.62 8.30 4.70
C TYR A 136 1.16 6.85 4.94
N TYR A 137 -0.14 6.66 5.11
CA TYR A 137 -0.71 5.35 5.37
C TYR A 137 -1.72 5.04 4.30
N SER A 138 -1.19 4.92 3.15
CA SER A 138 -2.03 4.60 2.02
C SER A 138 -1.46 3.42 1.29
N ILE A 139 -2.25 2.38 1.08
CA ILE A 139 -1.88 1.29 0.22
C ILE A 139 -2.68 1.42 -1.07
N SER A 140 -2.20 2.14 -2.06
CA SER A 140 -2.57 1.96 -3.45
C SER A 140 -1.34 1.60 -4.24
N PHE A 141 -1.52 0.82 -5.24
CA PHE A 141 -0.59 0.76 -6.35
C PHE A 141 -1.00 1.89 -7.31
N LEU A 142 -0.31 2.99 -7.26
CA LEU A 142 -0.35 4.03 -8.29
C LEU A 142 0.71 3.73 -9.32
#